data_e768e1363af91b19cfc0ba64c1f273f7
#
_entry.id   e768e1363af91b19cfc0ba64c1f273f7
#
_cell.length_a   1.000
_cell.length_b   1.000
_cell.length_c   1.000
_cell.angle_alpha   90.00
_cell.angle_beta   90.00
_cell.angle_gamma   90.00
#
_symmetry.space_group_name_H-M   'P 1'
#
loop_
_entity.id
_entity.type
_entity.pdbx_description
1 polymer ?
#
loop_
_entity_poly.entity_id
_entity_poly.type
_entity_poly.pdbx_seq_one_letter_code
_entity_poly.pdbx_strand_id
1 'polypeptide(L)'
;MDSRLMICAALALLCAACTTTTTTTVSNDGVSKITTNERSTKVTEADLRHRARARTDLAAGYYRNGQLAVALDEARRAVAIDPNYAEAYGLLGLIYMDMNERRDAEENFQRALKLDPTSAELNNNYGFFLCNTGRERESIEYFNQAIRDPLYRTPARANQNAGACLMRIKDYAEAERYLRRSFELDAGMAVPKFLLAQLYLATNQVDKATFYYNILAKSVESSAESLWLGLRVARANADLRTETQLANELKQRFPQSPEAAALARGDFDG
;
A
#
# COMPACT_ATOMS: atom_id res chain seq x y z
N MET A 1 -29.34 11.23 -68.33
CA MET A 1 -30.21 10.22 -67.74
C MET A 1 -29.49 9.75 -66.50
N ASP A 2 -30.07 10.16 -65.41
CA ASP A 2 -29.39 10.30 -64.09
C ASP A 2 -29.40 9.00 -63.28
N SER A 3 -28.30 8.74 -62.61
CA SER A 3 -28.32 7.82 -61.53
C SER A 3 -27.49 8.42 -60.38
N ARG A 4 -28.19 8.97 -59.39
CA ARG A 4 -27.60 9.52 -58.15
C ARG A 4 -27.36 8.41 -57.14
N LEU A 5 -26.11 8.17 -56.82
CA LEU A 5 -25.70 7.32 -55.72
C LEU A 5 -25.81 8.14 -54.43
N MET A 6 -26.74 7.81 -53.56
CA MET A 6 -26.75 8.27 -52.18
C MET A 6 -25.81 7.39 -51.31
N ILE A 7 -24.77 8.02 -50.78
CA ILE A 7 -23.91 7.42 -49.76
C ILE A 7 -24.54 7.74 -48.40
N CYS A 8 -25.16 6.73 -47.77
CA CYS A 8 -25.53 6.79 -46.34
C CYS A 8 -24.33 6.39 -45.49
N ALA A 9 -23.73 7.37 -44.83
CA ALA A 9 -22.76 7.13 -43.78
C ALA A 9 -23.50 6.65 -42.51
N ALA A 10 -23.39 5.37 -42.20
CA ALA A 10 -23.87 4.83 -40.91
C ALA A 10 -22.78 4.97 -39.85
N LEU A 11 -23.02 5.86 -38.87
CA LEU A 11 -22.27 5.86 -37.61
C LEU A 11 -22.59 4.56 -36.84
N ALA A 12 -21.63 3.67 -36.77
CA ALA A 12 -21.73 2.49 -35.92
C ALA A 12 -21.41 2.89 -34.45
N LEU A 13 -22.45 3.03 -33.61
CA LEU A 13 -22.30 2.97 -32.16
C LEU A 13 -21.90 1.55 -31.79
N LEU A 14 -20.70 1.39 -31.23
CA LEU A 14 -20.23 0.15 -30.64
C LEU A 14 -20.98 -0.07 -29.31
N CYS A 15 -22.11 -0.77 -29.35
CA CYS A 15 -22.67 -1.46 -28.17
C CYS A 15 -22.06 -2.88 -28.11
N ALA A 16 -21.07 -3.06 -27.25
CA ALA A 16 -20.51 -4.37 -26.94
C ALA A 16 -21.53 -5.18 -26.12
N ALA A 17 -22.07 -6.25 -26.72
CA ALA A 17 -22.54 -7.48 -26.07
C ALA A 17 -23.71 -8.18 -26.78
N CYS A 18 -23.75 -8.20 -28.11
CA CYS A 18 -24.66 -9.14 -28.82
C CYS A 18 -23.89 -9.79 -29.95
N THR A 19 -23.39 -11.01 -29.74
CA THR A 19 -22.95 -11.85 -30.86
C THR A 19 -24.19 -12.53 -31.44
N THR A 20 -24.69 -12.02 -32.58
CA THR A 20 -25.79 -12.64 -33.31
C THR A 20 -25.19 -13.66 -34.26
N THR A 21 -25.38 -14.93 -34.02
CA THR A 21 -25.03 -16.00 -34.97
C THR A 21 -26.27 -16.33 -35.79
N THR A 22 -26.25 -15.97 -37.08
CA THR A 22 -27.35 -16.29 -38.00
C THR A 22 -27.06 -17.61 -38.67
N THR A 23 -27.85 -18.62 -38.38
CA THR A 23 -27.79 -19.92 -39.09
C THR A 23 -28.94 -19.98 -40.05
N THR A 24 -28.63 -20.11 -41.35
CA THR A 24 -29.66 -20.26 -42.41
C THR A 24 -29.82 -21.75 -42.71
N THR A 25 -30.96 -22.34 -42.36
CA THR A 25 -31.33 -23.69 -42.80
C THR A 25 -32.32 -23.60 -43.96
N VAL A 26 -31.98 -24.24 -45.08
CA VAL A 26 -32.86 -24.30 -46.24
C VAL A 26 -33.64 -25.58 -46.14
N SER A 27 -34.96 -25.52 -46.00
CA SER A 27 -35.86 -26.69 -46.08
C SER A 27 -36.39 -26.82 -47.50
N ASN A 28 -36.73 -28.06 -47.90
CA ASN A 28 -37.18 -28.43 -49.28
C ASN A 28 -38.44 -27.74 -49.78
N ASP A 29 -39.13 -26.90 -48.97
CA ASP A 29 -40.38 -26.22 -49.31
C ASP A 29 -40.19 -24.74 -49.65
N GLY A 30 -38.97 -24.29 -49.94
CA GLY A 30 -38.70 -22.94 -50.44
C GLY A 30 -38.96 -21.76 -49.48
N VAL A 31 -39.23 -22.04 -48.21
CA VAL A 31 -39.42 -21.01 -47.15
C VAL A 31 -38.21 -21.00 -46.23
N SER A 32 -37.39 -19.96 -46.34
CA SER A 32 -36.28 -19.71 -45.38
C SER A 32 -36.84 -19.23 -44.05
N LYS A 33 -36.77 -20.06 -43.01
CA LYS A 33 -36.96 -19.58 -41.66
C LYS A 33 -35.62 -19.10 -41.11
N ILE A 34 -35.51 -17.81 -40.88
CA ILE A 34 -34.39 -17.22 -40.17
C ILE A 34 -34.69 -17.37 -38.68
N THR A 35 -33.98 -18.25 -38.01
CA THR A 35 -34.04 -18.34 -36.56
C THR A 35 -32.84 -17.56 -35.99
N THR A 36 -33.08 -16.39 -35.44
CA THR A 36 -32.08 -15.65 -34.66
C THR A 36 -31.95 -16.25 -33.26
N ASN A 37 -30.86 -16.93 -32.99
CA ASN A 37 -30.55 -17.39 -31.65
C ASN A 37 -29.78 -16.27 -30.93
N GLU A 38 -30.48 -15.39 -30.24
CA GLU A 38 -29.85 -14.42 -29.34
C GLU A 38 -29.31 -15.16 -28.13
N ARG A 39 -28.03 -15.51 -28.16
CA ARG A 39 -27.29 -15.92 -26.99
C ARG A 39 -26.97 -14.66 -26.20
N SER A 40 -27.94 -14.17 -25.43
CA SER A 40 -27.66 -13.18 -24.37
C SER A 40 -26.73 -13.84 -23.37
N THR A 41 -25.42 -13.59 -23.48
CA THR A 41 -24.47 -13.91 -22.43
C THR A 41 -24.80 -13.01 -21.25
N LYS A 42 -25.61 -13.50 -20.32
CA LYS A 42 -25.82 -12.80 -19.05
C LYS A 42 -24.45 -12.60 -18.42
N VAL A 43 -24.04 -11.35 -18.22
CA VAL A 43 -22.83 -11.00 -17.47
C VAL A 43 -22.99 -11.61 -16.08
N THR A 44 -22.10 -12.50 -15.71
CA THR A 44 -22.15 -13.19 -14.42
C THR A 44 -21.51 -12.33 -13.34
N GLU A 45 -21.80 -12.61 -12.07
CA GLU A 45 -21.10 -11.96 -10.95
C GLU A 45 -19.59 -12.20 -11.00
N ALA A 46 -19.17 -13.39 -11.45
CA ALA A 46 -17.76 -13.72 -11.66
C ALA A 46 -17.10 -12.84 -12.72
N ASP A 47 -17.83 -12.52 -13.83
CA ASP A 47 -17.33 -11.62 -14.86
C ASP A 47 -17.18 -10.16 -14.32
N LEU A 48 -18.14 -9.71 -13.52
CA LEU A 48 -18.07 -8.40 -12.88
C LEU A 48 -16.88 -8.33 -11.90
N ARG A 49 -16.70 -9.36 -11.07
CA ARG A 49 -15.58 -9.48 -10.14
C ARG A 49 -14.24 -9.47 -10.87
N HIS A 50 -14.09 -10.24 -11.94
CA HIS A 50 -12.88 -10.26 -12.75
C HIS A 50 -12.55 -8.88 -13.35
N ARG A 51 -13.57 -8.19 -13.89
CA ARG A 51 -13.40 -6.84 -14.44
C ARG A 51 -13.06 -5.81 -13.38
N ALA A 52 -13.69 -5.87 -12.21
CA ALA A 52 -13.39 -4.99 -11.08
C ALA A 52 -11.95 -5.21 -10.58
N ARG A 53 -11.53 -6.48 -10.48
CA ARG A 53 -10.15 -6.82 -10.13
C ARG A 53 -9.14 -6.23 -11.11
N ALA A 54 -9.34 -6.39 -12.41
CA ALA A 54 -8.45 -5.84 -13.43
C ALA A 54 -8.32 -4.30 -13.33
N ARG A 55 -9.43 -3.59 -13.02
CA ARG A 55 -9.40 -2.15 -12.77
C ARG A 55 -8.68 -1.79 -11.48
N THR A 56 -8.86 -2.58 -10.43
CA THR A 56 -8.15 -2.37 -9.15
C THR A 56 -6.64 -2.60 -9.31
N ASP A 57 -6.23 -3.63 -10.05
CA ASP A 57 -4.82 -3.89 -10.34
C ASP A 57 -4.19 -2.75 -11.14
N LEU A 58 -4.93 -2.19 -12.11
CA LEU A 58 -4.51 -1.02 -12.88
C LEU A 58 -4.39 0.23 -11.98
N ALA A 59 -5.40 0.49 -11.14
CA ALA A 59 -5.39 1.58 -10.18
C ALA A 59 -4.21 1.46 -9.20
N ALA A 60 -3.92 0.26 -8.70
CA ALA A 60 -2.77 0.00 -7.84
C ALA A 60 -1.43 0.26 -8.54
N GLY A 61 -1.36 0.01 -9.86
CA GLY A 61 -0.21 0.39 -10.69
C GLY A 61 0.00 1.91 -10.73
N TYR A 62 -1.04 2.68 -11.01
CA TYR A 62 -0.99 4.14 -11.00
C TYR A 62 -0.69 4.72 -9.61
N TYR A 63 -1.28 4.14 -8.57
CA TYR A 63 -1.02 4.52 -7.18
C TYR A 63 0.47 4.37 -6.83
N ARG A 64 1.08 3.22 -7.12
CA ARG A 64 2.53 3.00 -6.88
C ARG A 64 3.42 3.99 -7.64
N ASN A 65 2.96 4.50 -8.76
CA ASN A 65 3.67 5.51 -9.57
C ASN A 65 3.36 6.95 -9.14
N GLY A 66 2.63 7.16 -8.03
CA GLY A 66 2.25 8.48 -7.52
C GLY A 66 1.19 9.21 -8.34
N GLN A 67 0.56 8.55 -9.31
CA GLN A 67 -0.47 9.12 -10.19
C GLN A 67 -1.85 9.03 -9.53
N LEU A 68 -2.02 9.73 -8.40
CA LEU A 68 -3.18 9.59 -7.51
C LEU A 68 -4.52 9.86 -8.21
N ALA A 69 -4.60 10.88 -9.07
CA ALA A 69 -5.85 11.22 -9.77
C ALA A 69 -6.31 10.10 -10.71
N VAL A 70 -5.38 9.49 -11.45
CA VAL A 70 -5.70 8.37 -12.36
C VAL A 70 -6.04 7.11 -11.57
N ALA A 71 -5.29 6.84 -10.49
CA ALA A 71 -5.57 5.74 -9.58
C ALA A 71 -6.97 5.84 -8.98
N LEU A 72 -7.38 7.03 -8.56
CA LEU A 72 -8.71 7.31 -8.01
C LEU A 72 -9.82 7.02 -9.04
N ASP A 73 -9.67 7.46 -10.28
CA ASP A 73 -10.66 7.24 -11.34
C ASP A 73 -10.81 5.74 -11.64
N GLU A 74 -9.71 5.01 -11.81
CA GLU A 74 -9.75 3.56 -12.07
C GLU A 74 -10.31 2.76 -10.88
N ALA A 75 -9.97 3.14 -9.63
CA ALA A 75 -10.53 2.49 -8.45
C ALA A 75 -12.04 2.76 -8.29
N ARG A 76 -12.51 3.98 -8.59
CA ARG A 76 -13.95 4.30 -8.65
C ARG A 76 -14.69 3.50 -9.73
N ARG A 77 -14.06 3.29 -10.88
CA ARG A 77 -14.62 2.40 -11.93
C ARG A 77 -14.71 0.95 -11.46
N ALA A 78 -13.71 0.49 -10.67
CA ALA A 78 -13.75 -0.86 -10.12
C ALA A 78 -14.97 -1.07 -9.22
N VAL A 79 -15.23 -0.16 -8.27
CA VAL A 79 -16.39 -0.26 -7.36
C VAL A 79 -17.73 -0.03 -8.08
N ALA A 80 -17.74 0.71 -9.20
CA ALA A 80 -18.92 0.85 -10.04
C ALA A 80 -19.24 -0.44 -10.81
N ILE A 81 -18.23 -1.24 -11.17
CA ILE A 81 -18.40 -2.55 -11.83
C ILE A 81 -18.86 -3.60 -10.81
N ASP A 82 -18.21 -3.68 -9.67
CA ASP A 82 -18.57 -4.61 -8.59
C ASP A 82 -18.58 -3.89 -7.23
N PRO A 83 -19.76 -3.43 -6.75
CA PRO A 83 -19.91 -2.75 -5.46
C PRO A 83 -19.60 -3.63 -4.22
N ASN A 84 -19.34 -4.91 -4.42
CA ASN A 84 -18.98 -5.85 -3.35
C ASN A 84 -17.51 -6.29 -3.40
N TYR A 85 -16.68 -5.62 -4.21
CA TYR A 85 -15.26 -5.94 -4.30
C TYR A 85 -14.48 -5.17 -3.23
N ALA A 86 -14.18 -5.82 -2.12
CA ALA A 86 -13.59 -5.22 -0.92
C ALA A 86 -12.23 -4.54 -1.18
N GLU A 87 -11.37 -5.18 -1.99
CA GLU A 87 -10.02 -4.69 -2.27
C GLU A 87 -10.02 -3.35 -3.02
N ALA A 88 -11.04 -3.08 -3.86
CA ALA A 88 -11.18 -1.79 -4.53
C ALA A 88 -11.45 -0.66 -3.53
N TYR A 89 -12.28 -0.90 -2.50
CA TYR A 89 -12.49 0.06 -1.43
C TYR A 89 -11.24 0.23 -0.57
N GLY A 90 -10.50 -0.85 -0.28
CA GLY A 90 -9.21 -0.76 0.41
C GLY A 90 -8.21 0.13 -0.31
N LEU A 91 -8.14 0.00 -1.64
CA LEU A 91 -7.27 0.85 -2.47
C LEU A 91 -7.76 2.30 -2.51
N LEU A 92 -9.09 2.54 -2.59
CA LEU A 92 -9.65 3.90 -2.45
C LEU A 92 -9.27 4.53 -1.13
N GLY A 93 -9.32 3.76 -0.02
CA GLY A 93 -8.88 4.21 1.29
C GLY A 93 -7.43 4.69 1.31
N LEU A 94 -6.51 3.94 0.69
CA LEU A 94 -5.10 4.33 0.56
C LEU A 94 -4.92 5.59 -0.30
N ILE A 95 -5.60 5.66 -1.44
CA ILE A 95 -5.52 6.81 -2.34
C ILE A 95 -6.01 8.08 -1.65
N TYR A 96 -7.16 8.04 -0.97
CA TYR A 96 -7.69 9.18 -0.24
C TYR A 96 -6.81 9.58 0.95
N MET A 97 -6.19 8.59 1.63
CA MET A 97 -5.22 8.88 2.69
C MET A 97 -4.02 9.69 2.16
N ASP A 98 -3.45 9.31 1.01
CA ASP A 98 -2.33 10.02 0.40
C ASP A 98 -2.74 11.38 -0.19
N MET A 99 -4.03 11.56 -0.53
CA MET A 99 -4.61 12.84 -0.90
C MET A 99 -4.95 13.72 0.33
N ASN A 100 -4.71 13.22 1.55
CA ASN A 100 -5.07 13.84 2.83
C ASN A 100 -6.59 14.04 3.04
N GLU A 101 -7.41 13.28 2.33
CA GLU A 101 -8.88 13.25 2.43
C GLU A 101 -9.31 12.21 3.47
N ARG A 102 -9.06 12.53 4.76
CA ARG A 102 -9.15 11.58 5.88
C ARG A 102 -10.53 10.93 6.04
N ARG A 103 -11.59 11.70 5.82
CA ARG A 103 -12.96 11.21 5.96
C ARG A 103 -13.27 10.16 4.88
N ASP A 104 -12.96 10.48 3.62
CA ASP A 104 -13.20 9.56 2.51
C ASP A 104 -12.33 8.31 2.64
N ALA A 105 -11.09 8.45 3.13
CA ALA A 105 -10.22 7.31 3.42
C ALA A 105 -10.86 6.37 4.45
N GLU A 106 -11.33 6.90 5.58
CA GLU A 106 -11.94 6.11 6.64
C GLU A 106 -13.22 5.41 6.17
N GLU A 107 -14.12 6.12 5.47
CA GLU A 107 -15.36 5.56 4.95
C GLU A 107 -15.08 4.37 3.99
N ASN A 108 -14.07 4.50 3.14
CA ASN A 108 -13.69 3.44 2.22
C ASN A 108 -13.03 2.24 2.92
N PHE A 109 -12.14 2.45 3.89
CA PHE A 109 -11.57 1.35 4.69
C PHE A 109 -12.64 0.60 5.49
N GLN A 110 -13.58 1.31 6.12
CA GLN A 110 -14.69 0.70 6.85
C GLN A 110 -15.60 -0.09 5.89
N ARG A 111 -15.86 0.43 4.69
CA ARG A 111 -16.62 -0.31 3.69
C ARG A 111 -15.90 -1.57 3.25
N ALA A 112 -14.59 -1.51 3.02
CA ALA A 112 -13.77 -2.66 2.68
C ALA A 112 -13.85 -3.76 3.75
N LEU A 113 -13.63 -3.40 5.01
CA LEU A 113 -13.69 -4.34 6.15
C LEU A 113 -15.11 -4.86 6.44
N LYS A 114 -16.16 -4.10 6.10
CA LYS A 114 -17.53 -4.62 6.16
C LYS A 114 -17.78 -5.70 5.12
N LEU A 115 -17.13 -5.63 3.96
CA LEU A 115 -17.25 -6.62 2.88
C LEU A 115 -16.37 -7.85 3.13
N ASP A 116 -15.16 -7.64 3.62
CA ASP A 116 -14.22 -8.71 4.00
C ASP A 116 -13.50 -8.37 5.31
N PRO A 117 -14.09 -8.70 6.48
CA PRO A 117 -13.52 -8.41 7.79
C PRO A 117 -12.27 -9.23 8.12
N THR A 118 -12.04 -10.33 7.39
CA THR A 118 -10.94 -11.26 7.66
C THR A 118 -9.71 -10.99 6.80
N SER A 119 -9.81 -10.16 5.77
CA SER A 119 -8.68 -9.82 4.91
C SER A 119 -7.53 -9.21 5.70
N ALA A 120 -6.40 -9.91 5.75
CA ALA A 120 -5.20 -9.44 6.45
C ALA A 120 -4.66 -8.13 5.84
N GLU A 121 -4.70 -8.00 4.52
CA GLU A 121 -4.25 -6.78 3.83
C GLU A 121 -5.11 -5.56 4.19
N LEU A 122 -6.44 -5.71 4.18
CA LEU A 122 -7.37 -4.63 4.52
C LEU A 122 -7.22 -4.22 6.00
N ASN A 123 -7.08 -5.18 6.89
CA ASN A 123 -6.81 -4.92 8.31
C ASN A 123 -5.49 -4.18 8.50
N ASN A 124 -4.39 -4.62 7.86
CA ASN A 124 -3.11 -3.91 7.91
C ASN A 124 -3.22 -2.47 7.40
N ASN A 125 -3.91 -2.26 6.28
CA ASN A 125 -4.05 -0.94 5.67
C ASN A 125 -4.89 0.02 6.54
N TYR A 126 -5.98 -0.48 7.11
CA TYR A 126 -6.78 0.34 8.04
C TYR A 126 -6.04 0.61 9.35
N GLY A 127 -5.30 -0.37 9.90
CA GLY A 127 -4.43 -0.14 11.04
C GLY A 127 -3.39 0.95 10.76
N PHE A 128 -2.78 0.95 9.58
CA PHE A 128 -1.85 1.98 9.15
C PHE A 128 -2.50 3.37 9.06
N PHE A 129 -3.71 3.45 8.50
CA PHE A 129 -4.50 4.69 8.48
C PHE A 129 -4.79 5.21 9.89
N LEU A 130 -5.27 4.36 10.79
CA LEU A 130 -5.56 4.73 12.18
C LEU A 130 -4.33 5.27 12.89
N CYS A 131 -3.19 4.60 12.74
CA CYS A 131 -1.92 5.06 13.28
C CYS A 131 -1.54 6.46 12.79
N ASN A 132 -1.71 6.74 11.49
CA ASN A 132 -1.37 8.04 10.90
C ASN A 132 -2.39 9.14 11.23
N THR A 133 -3.53 8.79 11.78
CA THR A 133 -4.57 9.75 12.20
C THR A 133 -4.64 9.98 13.71
N GLY A 134 -3.66 9.47 14.49
CA GLY A 134 -3.56 9.68 15.93
C GLY A 134 -4.36 8.68 16.77
N ARG A 135 -4.70 7.53 16.18
CA ARG A 135 -5.45 6.43 16.82
C ARG A 135 -4.54 5.20 16.98
N GLU A 136 -3.35 5.43 17.53
CA GLU A 136 -2.28 4.44 17.59
C GLU A 136 -2.68 3.17 18.36
N ARG A 137 -3.34 3.32 19.52
CA ARG A 137 -3.75 2.14 20.32
C ARG A 137 -4.80 1.30 19.61
N GLU A 138 -5.74 1.96 18.93
CA GLU A 138 -6.77 1.29 18.17
C GLU A 138 -6.20 0.53 16.96
N SER A 139 -5.19 1.09 16.29
CA SER A 139 -4.54 0.48 15.15
C SER A 139 -3.96 -0.91 15.44
N ILE A 140 -3.54 -1.15 16.69
CA ILE A 140 -2.91 -2.42 17.12
C ILE A 140 -3.85 -3.61 16.98
N GLU A 141 -5.15 -3.41 17.21
CA GLU A 141 -6.15 -4.47 17.03
C GLU A 141 -6.19 -4.95 15.58
N TYR A 142 -6.19 -4.02 14.62
CA TYR A 142 -6.21 -4.33 13.20
C TYR A 142 -4.91 -4.97 12.71
N PHE A 143 -3.75 -4.49 13.18
CA PHE A 143 -2.49 -5.18 12.88
C PHE A 143 -2.48 -6.60 13.43
N ASN A 144 -3.00 -6.82 14.64
CA ASN A 144 -3.12 -8.16 15.22
C ASN A 144 -4.07 -9.04 14.41
N GLN A 145 -5.18 -8.50 13.90
CA GLN A 145 -6.09 -9.24 13.04
C GLN A 145 -5.37 -9.69 11.75
N ALA A 146 -4.58 -8.79 11.14
CA ALA A 146 -3.77 -9.13 9.97
C ALA A 146 -2.74 -10.23 10.27
N ILE A 147 -2.03 -10.15 11.39
CA ILE A 147 -0.97 -11.10 11.77
C ILE A 147 -1.52 -12.49 12.10
N ARG A 148 -2.78 -12.59 12.52
CA ARG A 148 -3.43 -13.89 12.84
C ARG A 148 -3.69 -14.78 11.63
N ASP A 149 -3.76 -14.21 10.44
CA ASP A 149 -3.94 -15.00 9.22
C ASP A 149 -2.63 -15.69 8.84
N PRO A 150 -2.56 -17.04 8.89
CA PRO A 150 -1.34 -17.77 8.54
C PRO A 150 -0.99 -17.71 7.06
N LEU A 151 -1.94 -17.30 6.20
CA LEU A 151 -1.75 -17.14 4.76
C LEU A 151 -1.36 -15.71 4.36
N TYR A 152 -1.27 -14.80 5.32
CA TYR A 152 -0.87 -13.43 5.05
C TYR A 152 0.57 -13.37 4.50
N ARG A 153 0.72 -12.75 3.34
CA ARG A 153 2.00 -12.77 2.60
C ARG A 153 3.05 -11.84 3.18
N THR A 154 2.64 -10.81 3.92
CA THR A 154 3.54 -9.76 4.43
C THR A 154 3.40 -9.54 5.95
N PRO A 155 3.45 -10.60 6.77
CA PRO A 155 3.30 -10.48 8.23
C PRO A 155 4.43 -9.66 8.87
N ALA A 156 5.63 -9.64 8.28
CA ALA A 156 6.73 -8.79 8.70
C ALA A 156 6.36 -7.30 8.64
N ARG A 157 5.65 -6.88 7.57
CA ARG A 157 5.19 -5.49 7.40
C ARG A 157 4.16 -5.09 8.46
N ALA A 158 3.17 -5.95 8.74
CA ALA A 158 2.18 -5.64 9.78
C ALA A 158 2.83 -5.52 11.16
N ASN A 159 3.78 -6.40 11.48
CA ASN A 159 4.57 -6.29 12.71
C ASN A 159 5.41 -4.99 12.74
N GLN A 160 6.05 -4.61 11.62
CA GLN A 160 6.77 -3.34 11.51
C GLN A 160 5.83 -2.15 11.77
N ASN A 161 4.67 -2.13 11.14
CA ASN A 161 3.70 -1.05 11.28
C ASN A 161 3.19 -0.93 12.73
N ALA A 162 2.85 -2.06 13.36
CA ALA A 162 2.45 -2.08 14.76
C ALA A 162 3.56 -1.52 15.68
N GLY A 163 4.79 -1.99 15.48
CA GLY A 163 5.94 -1.51 16.25
C GLY A 163 6.24 -0.04 16.05
N ALA A 164 6.21 0.44 14.79
CA ALA A 164 6.39 1.86 14.47
C ALA A 164 5.31 2.74 15.12
N CYS A 165 4.08 2.25 15.13
CA CYS A 165 2.95 2.94 15.75
C CYS A 165 3.11 3.07 17.27
N LEU A 166 3.51 2.00 17.93
CA LEU A 166 3.77 1.97 19.38
C LEU A 166 4.97 2.84 19.78
N MET A 167 5.99 2.95 18.91
CA MET A 167 7.10 3.91 19.10
C MET A 167 6.61 5.35 19.22
N ARG A 168 5.61 5.75 18.44
CA ARG A 168 5.05 7.12 18.45
C ARG A 168 4.44 7.48 19.81
N ILE A 169 3.81 6.51 20.47
CA ILE A 169 3.23 6.69 21.82
C ILE A 169 4.18 6.24 22.93
N LYS A 170 5.45 5.98 22.60
CA LYS A 170 6.51 5.56 23.51
C LYS A 170 6.21 4.28 24.29
N ASP A 171 5.35 3.42 23.78
CA ASP A 171 5.11 2.08 24.34
C ASP A 171 6.23 1.13 23.86
N TYR A 172 7.43 1.37 24.39
CA TYR A 172 8.65 0.71 23.92
C TYR A 172 8.64 -0.80 24.17
N ALA A 173 7.99 -1.27 25.25
CA ALA A 173 7.94 -2.69 25.58
C ALA A 173 7.16 -3.48 24.52
N GLU A 174 5.98 -3.01 24.16
CA GLU A 174 5.19 -3.63 23.10
C GLU A 174 5.82 -3.39 21.72
N ALA A 175 6.36 -2.20 21.45
CA ALA A 175 7.07 -1.90 20.20
C ALA A 175 8.22 -2.88 19.95
N GLU A 176 9.04 -3.16 20.98
CA GLU A 176 10.13 -4.13 20.88
C GLU A 176 9.65 -5.51 20.43
N ARG A 177 8.56 -6.00 20.98
CA ARG A 177 8.00 -7.31 20.66
C ARG A 177 7.64 -7.41 19.18
N TYR A 178 6.93 -6.41 18.65
CA TYR A 178 6.53 -6.39 17.24
C TYR A 178 7.71 -6.16 16.31
N LEU A 179 8.60 -5.22 16.60
CA LEU A 179 9.76 -4.94 15.75
C LEU A 179 10.73 -6.12 15.68
N ARG A 180 10.97 -6.81 16.79
CA ARG A 180 11.77 -8.04 16.80
C ARG A 180 11.10 -9.13 15.96
N ARG A 181 9.78 -9.30 16.11
CA ARG A 181 9.06 -10.26 15.29
C ARG A 181 9.12 -9.93 13.80
N SER A 182 9.03 -8.65 13.44
CA SER A 182 9.23 -8.20 12.06
C SER A 182 10.63 -8.57 11.53
N PHE A 183 11.67 -8.30 12.33
CA PHE A 183 13.06 -8.63 11.97
C PHE A 183 13.30 -10.15 11.85
N GLU A 184 12.67 -10.96 12.71
CA GLU A 184 12.75 -12.44 12.65
C GLU A 184 12.07 -12.99 11.38
N LEU A 185 10.95 -12.38 10.96
CA LEU A 185 10.21 -12.79 9.77
C LEU A 185 10.90 -12.38 8.47
N ASP A 186 11.54 -11.21 8.47
CA ASP A 186 12.30 -10.70 7.31
C ASP A 186 13.47 -9.82 7.78
N ALA A 187 14.63 -10.44 7.95
CA ALA A 187 15.86 -9.75 8.31
C ALA A 187 16.40 -8.82 7.19
N GLY A 188 15.84 -8.88 5.97
CA GLY A 188 16.18 -7.98 4.86
C GLY A 188 15.63 -6.56 5.07
N MET A 189 14.51 -6.40 5.76
CA MET A 189 13.87 -5.10 5.98
C MET A 189 14.77 -4.16 6.79
N ALA A 190 14.97 -2.93 6.29
CA ALA A 190 15.78 -1.91 6.96
C ALA A 190 15.07 -1.24 8.14
N VAL A 191 13.77 -0.96 7.99
CA VAL A 191 12.99 -0.19 8.96
C VAL A 191 12.92 -0.83 10.33
N PRO A 192 12.69 -2.16 10.51
CA PRO A 192 12.70 -2.76 11.84
C PRO A 192 14.06 -2.63 12.55
N LYS A 193 15.18 -2.74 11.83
CA LYS A 193 16.52 -2.55 12.39
C LYS A 193 16.73 -1.11 12.87
N PHE A 194 16.32 -0.15 12.05
CA PHE A 194 16.39 1.27 12.38
C PHE A 194 15.57 1.59 13.63
N LEU A 195 14.31 1.16 13.67
CA LEU A 195 13.41 1.40 14.80
C LEU A 195 13.88 0.68 16.08
N LEU A 196 14.43 -0.54 15.99
CA LEU A 196 15.01 -1.25 17.13
C LEU A 196 16.23 -0.50 17.67
N ALA A 197 17.11 0.00 16.82
CA ALA A 197 18.24 0.79 17.27
C ALA A 197 17.79 2.10 17.95
N GLN A 198 16.78 2.79 17.41
CA GLN A 198 16.18 3.97 18.06
C GLN A 198 15.54 3.63 19.41
N LEU A 199 14.76 2.56 19.47
CA LEU A 199 14.10 2.09 20.70
C LEU A 199 15.12 1.79 21.79
N TYR A 200 16.18 1.07 21.45
CA TYR A 200 17.21 0.71 22.41
C TYR A 200 18.05 1.89 22.87
N LEU A 201 18.27 2.90 22.01
CA LEU A 201 18.82 4.19 22.45
C LEU A 201 17.88 4.89 23.43
N ALA A 202 16.59 4.99 23.10
CA ALA A 202 15.59 5.65 23.92
C ALA A 202 15.40 4.97 25.30
N THR A 203 15.72 3.67 25.40
CA THR A 203 15.64 2.88 26.64
C THR A 203 17.01 2.63 27.28
N ASN A 204 18.04 3.37 26.85
CA ASN A 204 19.41 3.30 27.35
C ASN A 204 20.06 1.88 27.28
N GLN A 205 19.67 1.07 26.29
CA GLN A 205 20.22 -0.26 26.04
C GLN A 205 21.26 -0.16 24.90
N VAL A 206 22.36 0.52 25.15
CA VAL A 206 23.34 0.97 24.14
C VAL A 206 23.94 -0.18 23.34
N ASP A 207 24.24 -1.33 23.97
CA ASP A 207 24.80 -2.51 23.28
C ASP A 207 23.85 -3.04 22.22
N LYS A 208 22.54 -3.12 22.54
CA LYS A 208 21.54 -3.58 21.59
C LYS A 208 21.32 -2.54 20.48
N ALA A 209 21.34 -1.27 20.80
CA ALA A 209 21.26 -0.20 19.80
C ALA A 209 22.42 -0.31 18.80
N THR A 210 23.64 -0.52 19.30
CA THR A 210 24.85 -0.73 18.50
C THR A 210 24.73 -1.97 17.60
N PHE A 211 24.22 -3.07 18.14
CA PHE A 211 24.02 -4.30 17.37
C PHE A 211 23.08 -4.07 16.17
N TYR A 212 21.89 -3.50 16.37
CA TYR A 212 20.93 -3.29 15.30
C TYR A 212 21.38 -2.21 14.32
N TYR A 213 22.03 -1.16 14.78
CA TYR A 213 22.63 -0.14 13.91
C TYR A 213 23.71 -0.76 13.00
N ASN A 214 24.61 -1.58 13.53
CA ASN A 214 25.66 -2.21 12.74
C ASN A 214 25.13 -3.15 11.66
N ILE A 215 24.01 -3.83 11.91
CA ILE A 215 23.34 -4.64 10.88
C ILE A 215 22.69 -3.74 9.83
N LEU A 216 22.05 -2.64 10.24
CA LEU A 216 21.45 -1.66 9.34
C LEU A 216 22.51 -1.08 8.40
N ALA A 217 23.60 -0.55 8.96
CA ALA A 217 24.67 0.13 8.21
C ALA A 217 25.35 -0.77 7.17
N LYS A 218 25.36 -2.09 7.38
CA LYS A 218 25.88 -3.07 6.42
C LYS A 218 24.88 -3.47 5.33
N SER A 219 23.59 -3.20 5.53
CA SER A 219 22.51 -3.73 4.69
C SER A 219 21.90 -2.70 3.74
N VAL A 220 22.13 -1.42 3.95
CA VAL A 220 21.57 -0.33 3.14
C VAL A 220 22.59 0.78 2.92
N GLU A 221 22.39 1.54 1.85
CA GLU A 221 23.13 2.78 1.63
C GLU A 221 22.76 3.81 2.72
N SER A 222 23.75 4.60 3.17
CA SER A 222 23.55 5.60 4.21
C SER A 222 22.61 6.71 3.75
N SER A 223 21.59 6.99 4.55
CA SER A 223 20.73 8.18 4.48
C SER A 223 21.09 9.15 5.62
N ALA A 224 20.57 10.39 5.58
CA ALA A 224 20.78 11.35 6.64
C ALA A 224 20.30 10.81 8.00
N GLU A 225 19.13 10.18 8.04
CA GLU A 225 18.53 9.59 9.24
C GLU A 225 19.39 8.42 9.78
N SER A 226 19.92 7.56 8.89
CA SER A 226 20.76 6.44 9.31
C SER A 226 22.12 6.89 9.83
N LEU A 227 22.74 7.92 9.22
CA LEU A 227 23.97 8.54 9.73
C LEU A 227 23.75 9.20 11.08
N TRP A 228 22.63 9.92 11.22
CA TRP A 228 22.22 10.55 12.47
C TRP A 228 22.03 9.53 13.59
N LEU A 229 21.32 8.44 13.29
CA LEU A 229 21.16 7.35 14.26
C LEU A 229 22.51 6.76 14.67
N GLY A 230 23.39 6.49 13.72
CA GLY A 230 24.73 5.99 13.99
C GLY A 230 25.59 6.93 14.83
N LEU A 231 25.50 8.23 14.57
CA LEU A 231 26.18 9.27 15.36
C LEU A 231 25.69 9.25 16.81
N ARG A 232 24.37 9.16 17.05
CA ARG A 232 23.79 9.06 18.38
C ARG A 232 24.21 7.77 19.09
N VAL A 233 24.29 6.64 18.36
CA VAL A 233 24.81 5.36 18.90
C VAL A 233 26.28 5.48 19.27
N ALA A 234 27.13 6.07 18.42
CA ALA A 234 28.54 6.28 18.69
C ALA A 234 28.75 7.17 19.92
N ARG A 235 27.99 8.25 20.03
CA ARG A 235 28.00 9.16 21.18
C ARG A 235 27.62 8.45 22.47
N ALA A 236 26.58 7.62 22.47
CA ALA A 236 26.14 6.82 23.61
C ALA A 236 27.21 5.81 24.07
N ASN A 237 28.04 5.33 23.12
CA ASN A 237 29.19 4.46 23.39
C ASN A 237 30.46 5.24 23.77
N ALA A 238 30.46 6.58 23.81
CA ALA A 238 31.64 7.43 23.95
C ALA A 238 32.72 7.18 22.87
N ASP A 239 32.34 6.68 21.69
CA ASP A 239 33.20 6.48 20.53
C ASP A 239 33.34 7.77 19.71
N LEU A 240 34.22 8.65 20.18
CA LEU A 240 34.49 9.96 19.57
C LEU A 240 34.99 9.83 18.12
N ARG A 241 35.68 8.74 17.78
CA ARG A 241 36.19 8.53 16.42
C ARG A 241 35.06 8.31 15.43
N THR A 242 34.20 7.35 15.74
CA THR A 242 33.04 7.03 14.88
C THR A 242 32.05 8.21 14.85
N GLU A 243 31.81 8.87 16.00
CA GLU A 243 30.99 10.07 16.08
C GLU A 243 31.47 11.15 15.10
N THR A 244 32.77 11.48 15.15
CA THR A 244 33.38 12.48 14.26
C THR A 244 33.29 12.07 12.79
N GLN A 245 33.53 10.81 12.47
CA GLN A 245 33.48 10.29 11.11
C GLN A 245 32.06 10.45 10.54
N LEU A 246 31.05 9.98 11.28
CA LEU A 246 29.64 10.05 10.84
C LEU A 246 29.14 11.50 10.76
N ALA A 247 29.55 12.37 11.67
CA ALA A 247 29.24 13.79 11.63
C ALA A 247 29.79 14.47 10.36
N ASN A 248 31.02 14.14 9.97
CA ASN A 248 31.62 14.68 8.76
C ASN A 248 30.93 14.13 7.50
N GLU A 249 30.59 12.83 7.46
CA GLU A 249 29.86 12.22 6.36
C GLU A 249 28.46 12.84 6.20
N LEU A 250 27.73 13.05 7.30
CA LEU A 250 26.42 13.71 7.32
C LEU A 250 26.50 15.12 6.72
N LYS A 251 27.47 15.94 7.16
CA LYS A 251 27.68 17.31 6.66
C LYS A 251 28.06 17.34 5.18
N GLN A 252 28.86 16.37 4.71
CA GLN A 252 29.33 16.34 3.32
C GLN A 252 28.24 15.84 2.35
N ARG A 253 27.55 14.77 2.71
CA ARG A 253 26.60 14.11 1.82
C ARG A 253 25.19 14.69 1.89
N PHE A 254 24.79 15.16 3.07
CA PHE A 254 23.43 15.64 3.34
C PHE A 254 23.38 17.02 4.02
N PRO A 255 24.07 18.05 3.48
CA PRO A 255 24.24 19.36 4.14
C PRO A 255 22.92 20.10 4.38
N GLN A 256 21.88 19.80 3.63
CA GLN A 256 20.56 20.45 3.71
C GLN A 256 19.54 19.64 4.53
N SER A 257 19.96 18.52 5.12
CA SER A 257 19.04 17.66 5.88
C SER A 257 18.70 18.26 7.26
N PRO A 258 17.53 17.93 7.82
CA PRO A 258 17.19 18.28 9.20
C PRO A 258 18.22 17.79 10.22
N GLU A 259 18.81 16.61 9.98
CA GLU A 259 19.82 15.97 10.84
C GLU A 259 21.13 16.75 10.82
N ALA A 260 21.58 17.26 9.67
CA ALA A 260 22.74 18.14 9.60
C ALA A 260 22.50 19.47 10.33
N ALA A 261 21.30 20.00 10.26
CA ALA A 261 20.91 21.19 11.03
C ALA A 261 20.85 20.92 12.54
N ALA A 262 20.34 19.75 12.96
CA ALA A 262 20.35 19.33 14.37
C ALA A 262 21.79 19.17 14.89
N LEU A 263 22.67 18.54 14.09
CA LEU A 263 24.08 18.41 14.41
C LEU A 263 24.76 19.78 14.61
N ALA A 264 24.46 20.75 13.74
CA ALA A 264 25.03 22.10 13.85
C ALA A 264 24.59 22.83 15.12
N ARG A 265 23.38 22.56 15.61
CA ARG A 265 22.86 23.12 16.88
C ARG A 265 23.32 22.34 18.13
N GLY A 266 23.91 21.16 17.95
CA GLY A 266 24.22 20.26 19.06
C GLY A 266 22.96 19.63 19.69
N ASP A 267 21.87 19.52 18.96
CA ASP A 267 20.59 18.98 19.40
C ASP A 267 20.54 17.47 19.11
N PHE A 268 20.84 16.66 20.12
CA PHE A 268 20.92 15.19 20.02
C PHE A 268 19.71 14.47 20.64
N ASP A 269 18.79 15.19 21.26
CA ASP A 269 17.67 14.64 22.02
C ASP A 269 16.38 14.49 21.20
N GLY A 270 16.37 14.87 19.93
CA GLY A 270 15.22 14.87 19.04
C GLY A 270 14.78 13.51 18.51
#